data_3d64151b784be06b96150873166696a4
#
_entry.id   3d64151b784be06b96150873166696a4
#
_cell.length_a   1.000
_cell.length_b   1.000
_cell.length_c   1.000
_cell.angle_alpha   90.00
_cell.angle_beta   90.00
_cell.angle_gamma   90.00
#
_symmetry.space_group_name_H-M   'P 1'
#
loop_
_entity.id
_entity.type
_entity.pdbx_description
1 polymer ?
#
loop_
_entity_poly.entity_id
_entity_poly.type
_entity_poly.pdbx_seq_one_letter_code
_entity_poly.pdbx_strand_id
1 'polypeptide(L)'
;MLFAATALALSASAQTTPSAPAITRTIVAATKLPSVVETPLYFKAVRVTLQPGGKSSLSAANGILYQLSGSTEISLGGESKVLGAGEALSVAAGKTASLSVGSGAPSILLYFLLAPAAELGRPTATAPAAETELYRTMAPIPDLKPGGYDLNLTRVTFPAGMPSNPPHHRSGAALYYIVSGTGANTVDGTTKTRGPDSLIYEPFGLVHQWGNPGGDPLTFLAFNINPDGVAAVLPDAPAKAQ
;
A
#
# COMPACT_ATOMS: atom_id res chain seq x y z
N MET A 1 -29.47 16.73 -71.71
CA MET A 1 -28.20 16.84 -71.02
C MET A 1 -28.48 16.83 -69.51
N LEU A 2 -28.25 15.69 -68.85
CA LEU A 2 -28.42 15.54 -67.38
C LEU A 2 -27.05 15.67 -66.73
N PHE A 3 -26.87 16.64 -65.84
CA PHE A 3 -25.68 16.77 -65.02
C PHE A 3 -25.90 16.00 -63.72
N ALA A 4 -25.09 14.94 -63.47
CA ALA A 4 -25.05 14.25 -62.21
C ALA A 4 -24.03 14.95 -61.26
N ALA A 5 -24.49 15.46 -60.11
CA ALA A 5 -23.66 16.03 -59.12
C ALA A 5 -23.23 14.91 -58.14
N THR A 6 -21.94 14.63 -58.10
CA THR A 6 -21.34 13.66 -57.17
C THR A 6 -21.00 14.39 -55.86
N ALA A 7 -21.68 14.06 -54.76
CA ALA A 7 -21.36 14.58 -53.44
C ALA A 7 -20.23 13.73 -52.81
N LEU A 8 -19.07 14.35 -52.57
CA LEU A 8 -18.01 13.76 -51.75
C LEU A 8 -18.38 13.89 -50.25
N ALA A 9 -18.59 12.77 -49.59
CA ALA A 9 -18.70 12.74 -48.15
C ALA A 9 -17.29 12.73 -47.51
N LEU A 10 -16.92 13.83 -46.84
CA LEU A 10 -15.73 13.85 -45.98
C LEU A 10 -16.02 13.11 -44.66
N SER A 11 -15.38 11.97 -44.48
CA SER A 11 -15.38 11.27 -43.22
C SER A 11 -14.46 11.99 -42.22
N ALA A 12 -15.03 12.66 -41.24
CA ALA A 12 -14.28 13.24 -40.12
C ALA A 12 -13.83 12.10 -39.20
N SER A 13 -12.53 11.81 -39.22
CA SER A 13 -11.92 10.92 -38.23
C SER A 13 -11.90 11.62 -36.87
N ALA A 14 -12.68 11.12 -35.92
CA ALA A 14 -12.63 11.58 -34.53
C ALA A 14 -11.25 11.24 -33.99
N GLN A 15 -10.39 12.23 -33.77
CA GLN A 15 -9.15 12.09 -33.03
C GLN A 15 -9.51 11.87 -31.54
N THR A 16 -9.28 10.66 -31.03
CA THR A 16 -9.33 10.40 -29.60
C THR A 16 -8.13 11.11 -28.96
N THR A 17 -8.38 12.20 -28.25
CA THR A 17 -7.36 12.84 -27.41
C THR A 17 -6.88 11.81 -26.36
N PRO A 18 -5.56 11.60 -26.22
CA PRO A 18 -5.03 10.74 -25.17
C PRO A 18 -5.54 11.23 -23.81
N SER A 19 -6.07 10.33 -23.01
CA SER A 19 -6.44 10.65 -21.63
C SER A 19 -5.21 11.14 -20.88
N ALA A 20 -5.35 12.22 -20.10
CA ALA A 20 -4.27 12.72 -19.27
C ALA A 20 -3.77 11.62 -18.30
N PRO A 21 -2.46 11.54 -18.03
CA PRO A 21 -1.92 10.59 -17.07
C PRO A 21 -2.61 10.74 -15.70
N ALA A 22 -3.11 9.64 -15.15
CA ALA A 22 -3.84 9.64 -13.90
C ALA A 22 -3.17 8.73 -12.84
N ILE A 23 -3.32 9.08 -11.57
CA ILE A 23 -2.90 8.24 -10.45
C ILE A 23 -3.73 6.98 -10.47
N THR A 24 -3.07 5.82 -10.46
CA THR A 24 -3.74 4.54 -10.30
C THR A 24 -3.68 4.06 -8.85
N ARG A 25 -4.77 3.43 -8.39
CA ARG A 25 -4.88 2.84 -7.04
C ARG A 25 -5.48 1.46 -7.16
N THR A 26 -4.76 0.45 -6.65
CA THR A 26 -5.21 -0.95 -6.66
C THR A 26 -5.10 -1.52 -5.26
N ILE A 27 -6.20 -1.93 -4.66
CA ILE A 27 -6.18 -2.70 -3.41
C ILE A 27 -5.63 -4.08 -3.75
N VAL A 28 -4.45 -4.42 -3.20
CA VAL A 28 -3.78 -5.72 -3.45
C VAL A 28 -4.14 -6.77 -2.41
N ALA A 29 -4.52 -6.34 -1.20
CA ALA A 29 -5.14 -7.19 -0.17
C ALA A 29 -5.97 -6.34 0.80
N ALA A 30 -7.03 -6.91 1.35
CA ALA A 30 -7.86 -6.26 2.34
C ALA A 30 -8.48 -7.27 3.30
N THR A 31 -8.82 -6.83 4.51
CA THR A 31 -9.60 -7.57 5.49
C THR A 31 -10.42 -6.61 6.36
N LYS A 32 -11.53 -7.09 6.88
CA LYS A 32 -12.36 -6.36 7.84
C LYS A 32 -11.93 -6.71 9.26
N LEU A 33 -11.81 -5.70 10.10
CA LEU A 33 -11.60 -5.85 11.54
C LEU A 33 -12.89 -5.46 12.25
N PRO A 34 -13.55 -6.41 12.94
CA PRO A 34 -14.86 -6.13 13.55
C PRO A 34 -14.77 -5.15 14.73
N SER A 35 -13.64 -5.11 15.41
CA SER A 35 -13.31 -4.13 16.45
C SER A 35 -11.79 -4.05 16.63
N VAL A 36 -11.26 -2.87 17.01
CA VAL A 36 -9.80 -2.65 17.14
C VAL A 36 -9.36 -2.11 18.51
N VAL A 37 -10.23 -1.96 19.52
CA VAL A 37 -10.09 -0.82 20.42
C VAL A 37 -9.87 -1.08 21.89
N GLU A 38 -9.64 -2.28 22.31
CA GLU A 38 -9.36 -2.52 23.74
C GLU A 38 -7.87 -2.38 24.09
N THR A 39 -7.00 -2.34 23.09
CA THR A 39 -5.54 -2.22 23.27
C THR A 39 -4.96 -1.18 22.31
N PRO A 40 -3.97 -0.38 22.77
CA PRO A 40 -3.22 0.51 21.90
C PRO A 40 -2.58 -0.26 20.76
N LEU A 41 -2.80 0.18 19.52
CA LEU A 41 -2.28 -0.45 18.31
C LEU A 41 -1.21 0.42 17.66
N TYR A 42 -0.25 -0.26 17.03
CA TYR A 42 0.92 0.33 16.38
C TYR A 42 1.05 -0.22 14.96
N PHE A 43 1.60 0.57 14.06
CA PHE A 43 2.12 0.00 12.81
C PHE A 43 3.53 -0.56 13.04
N LYS A 44 3.77 -1.72 12.45
CA LYS A 44 5.09 -2.33 12.31
C LYS A 44 5.24 -2.82 10.87
N ALA A 45 6.42 -2.65 10.27
CA ALA A 45 6.76 -3.22 8.99
C ALA A 45 8.07 -4.00 9.12
N VAL A 46 8.08 -5.22 8.60
CA VAL A 46 9.28 -6.07 8.58
C VAL A 46 9.54 -6.57 7.16
N ARG A 47 10.81 -6.76 6.83
CA ARG A 47 11.24 -7.49 5.64
C ARG A 47 11.58 -8.91 6.06
N VAL A 48 11.00 -9.89 5.37
CA VAL A 48 11.25 -11.31 5.59
C VAL A 48 11.93 -11.87 4.34
N THR A 49 13.09 -12.47 4.51
CA THR A 49 13.86 -13.07 3.41
C THR A 49 14.03 -14.57 3.63
N LEU A 50 13.65 -15.36 2.63
CA LEU A 50 13.86 -16.80 2.59
C LEU A 50 14.80 -17.15 1.45
N GLN A 51 15.78 -18.00 1.73
CA GLN A 51 16.66 -18.55 0.73
C GLN A 51 15.95 -19.64 -0.11
N PRO A 52 16.45 -19.98 -1.32
CA PRO A 52 15.91 -21.07 -2.12
C PRO A 52 15.77 -22.36 -1.31
N GLY A 53 14.63 -23.04 -1.45
CA GLY A 53 14.30 -24.24 -0.68
C GLY A 53 13.91 -23.99 0.78
N GLY A 54 13.95 -22.74 1.23
CA GLY A 54 13.64 -22.35 2.62
C GLY A 54 12.18 -22.55 2.97
N LYS A 55 11.94 -22.94 4.22
CA LYS A 55 10.60 -23.01 4.82
C LYS A 55 10.60 -22.24 6.14
N SER A 56 9.51 -21.57 6.44
CA SER A 56 9.34 -20.79 7.65
C SER A 56 7.87 -20.69 8.03
N SER A 57 7.56 -20.07 9.13
CA SER A 57 6.21 -19.68 9.48
C SER A 57 6.17 -18.24 9.98
N LEU A 58 5.05 -17.57 9.72
CA LEU A 58 4.74 -16.25 10.23
C LEU A 58 3.54 -16.35 11.16
N SER A 59 3.64 -15.70 12.32
CA SER A 59 2.56 -15.64 13.29
C SER A 59 2.68 -14.33 14.05
N ALA A 60 1.67 -13.49 13.94
CA ALA A 60 1.66 -12.17 14.58
C ALA A 60 0.24 -11.61 14.73
N ALA A 61 0.17 -10.29 14.85
CA ALA A 61 -1.04 -9.49 14.82
C ALA A 61 -1.70 -9.50 13.43
N ASN A 62 -2.81 -8.76 13.28
CA ASN A 62 -3.42 -8.54 11.98
C ASN A 62 -2.42 -7.86 11.03
N GLY A 63 -2.29 -8.38 9.82
CA GLY A 63 -1.33 -7.82 8.88
C GLY A 63 -1.56 -8.24 7.44
N ILE A 64 -0.73 -7.71 6.56
CA ILE A 64 -0.74 -8.03 5.12
C ILE A 64 0.69 -8.34 4.69
N LEU A 65 0.85 -9.54 4.13
CA LEU A 65 2.05 -9.96 3.43
C LEU A 65 2.01 -9.44 2.00
N TYR A 66 3.13 -8.88 1.54
CA TYR A 66 3.31 -8.45 0.15
C TYR A 66 4.59 -9.08 -0.40
N GLN A 67 4.50 -9.73 -1.55
CA GLN A 67 5.65 -10.31 -2.24
C GLN A 67 6.41 -9.21 -2.98
N LEU A 68 7.58 -8.84 -2.47
CA LEU A 68 8.41 -7.78 -3.07
C LEU A 68 9.21 -8.32 -4.26
N SER A 69 9.81 -9.50 -4.12
CA SER A 69 10.54 -10.18 -5.19
C SER A 69 10.59 -11.69 -4.97
N GLY A 70 10.80 -12.45 -6.05
CA GLY A 70 10.73 -13.90 -6.03
C GLY A 70 9.28 -14.39 -5.96
N SER A 71 9.09 -15.60 -5.41
CA SER A 71 7.76 -16.18 -5.17
C SER A 71 7.78 -17.05 -3.91
N THR A 72 6.64 -17.08 -3.22
CA THR A 72 6.46 -17.86 -1.98
C THR A 72 5.13 -18.59 -2.03
N GLU A 73 5.14 -19.87 -1.79
CA GLU A 73 3.93 -20.62 -1.46
C GLU A 73 3.57 -20.36 0.00
N ILE A 74 2.36 -19.88 0.23
CA ILE A 74 1.83 -19.56 1.56
C ILE A 74 0.65 -20.47 1.84
N SER A 75 0.72 -21.21 2.95
CA SER A 75 -0.39 -22.01 3.45
C SER A 75 -0.97 -21.36 4.71
N LEU A 76 -2.26 -21.06 4.67
CA LEU A 76 -3.00 -20.40 5.74
C LEU A 76 -4.37 -21.05 5.92
N GLY A 77 -4.67 -21.56 7.12
CA GLY A 77 -5.98 -22.16 7.41
C GLY A 77 -6.32 -23.40 6.58
N GLY A 78 -5.33 -24.12 6.06
CA GLY A 78 -5.50 -25.31 5.21
C GLY A 78 -5.55 -25.01 3.71
N GLU A 79 -5.56 -23.75 3.31
CA GLU A 79 -5.48 -23.33 1.92
C GLU A 79 -4.05 -22.89 1.57
N SER A 80 -3.62 -23.17 0.35
CA SER A 80 -2.31 -22.77 -0.17
C SER A 80 -2.46 -21.87 -1.38
N LYS A 81 -1.64 -20.81 -1.42
CA LYS A 81 -1.54 -19.87 -2.53
C LYS A 81 -0.07 -19.55 -2.80
N VAL A 82 0.33 -19.52 -4.06
CA VAL A 82 1.62 -18.96 -4.46
C VAL A 82 1.48 -17.47 -4.68
N LEU A 83 2.26 -16.67 -3.96
CA LEU A 83 2.38 -15.23 -4.19
C LEU A 83 3.57 -14.98 -5.11
N GLY A 84 3.32 -14.36 -6.25
CA GLY A 84 4.33 -13.77 -7.11
C GLY A 84 4.59 -12.29 -6.77
N ALA A 85 5.67 -11.72 -7.32
CA ALA A 85 6.01 -10.32 -7.09
C ALA A 85 4.83 -9.38 -7.39
N GLY A 86 4.51 -8.49 -6.45
CA GLY A 86 3.38 -7.56 -6.54
C GLY A 86 2.05 -8.09 -5.99
N GLU A 87 1.96 -9.34 -5.60
CA GLU A 87 0.79 -9.93 -4.96
C GLU A 87 0.84 -9.84 -3.44
N ALA A 88 -0.33 -9.94 -2.81
CA ALA A 88 -0.46 -9.83 -1.36
C ALA A 88 -1.50 -10.79 -0.78
N LEU A 89 -1.41 -11.02 0.53
CA LEU A 89 -2.33 -11.84 1.31
C LEU A 89 -2.51 -11.27 2.72
N SER A 90 -3.75 -11.21 3.20
CA SER A 90 -4.06 -10.82 4.58
C SER A 90 -3.86 -12.00 5.53
N VAL A 91 -3.25 -11.73 6.69
CA VAL A 91 -3.08 -12.69 7.79
C VAL A 91 -3.76 -12.11 9.03
N ALA A 92 -4.75 -12.81 9.55
CA ALA A 92 -5.47 -12.39 10.75
C ALA A 92 -4.67 -12.70 12.02
N ALA A 93 -4.87 -11.90 13.06
CA ALA A 93 -4.26 -12.13 14.36
C ALA A 93 -4.53 -13.55 14.88
N GLY A 94 -3.51 -14.17 15.48
CA GLY A 94 -3.57 -15.53 16.02
C GLY A 94 -3.56 -16.64 14.94
N LYS A 95 -3.46 -16.31 13.67
CA LYS A 95 -3.26 -17.29 12.59
C LYS A 95 -1.76 -17.43 12.28
N THR A 96 -1.38 -18.65 11.92
CA THR A 96 -0.01 -18.94 11.45
C THR A 96 -0.05 -19.21 9.96
N ALA A 97 0.77 -18.49 9.21
CA ALA A 97 1.00 -18.75 7.80
C ALA A 97 2.32 -19.53 7.63
N SER A 98 2.28 -20.67 6.97
CA SER A 98 3.47 -21.42 6.58
C SER A 98 3.99 -20.92 5.25
N LEU A 99 5.30 -20.71 5.14
CA LEU A 99 5.98 -20.21 3.95
C LEU A 99 6.89 -21.29 3.38
N SER A 100 6.89 -21.43 2.06
CA SER A 100 7.79 -22.31 1.31
C SER A 100 8.29 -21.63 0.04
N VAL A 101 9.60 -21.67 -0.18
CA VAL A 101 10.25 -21.11 -1.37
C VAL A 101 10.84 -22.23 -2.22
N GLY A 102 10.60 -22.20 -3.52
CA GLY A 102 11.21 -23.15 -4.47
C GLY A 102 12.74 -23.03 -4.52
N SER A 103 13.38 -23.92 -5.27
CA SER A 103 14.85 -23.99 -5.38
C SER A 103 15.50 -22.93 -6.28
N GLY A 104 14.71 -22.05 -6.89
CA GLY A 104 15.20 -21.08 -7.88
C GLY A 104 15.89 -19.88 -7.27
N ALA A 105 15.14 -18.84 -6.90
CA ALA A 105 15.64 -17.58 -6.40
C ALA A 105 15.20 -17.33 -4.95
N PRO A 106 15.92 -16.48 -4.17
CA PRO A 106 15.45 -16.02 -2.88
C PRO A 106 14.10 -15.31 -3.00
N SER A 107 13.31 -15.40 -1.94
CA SER A 107 12.05 -14.69 -1.79
C SER A 107 12.19 -13.57 -0.77
N ILE A 108 11.67 -12.39 -1.11
CA ILE A 108 11.60 -11.22 -0.22
C ILE A 108 10.14 -10.81 -0.07
N LEU A 109 9.67 -10.83 1.15
CA LEU A 109 8.35 -10.38 1.55
C LEU A 109 8.45 -9.12 2.41
N LEU A 110 7.48 -8.25 2.27
CA LEU A 110 7.18 -7.21 3.26
C LEU A 110 5.97 -7.67 4.07
N TYR A 111 6.07 -7.58 5.38
CA TYR A 111 4.94 -7.85 6.26
C TYR A 111 4.59 -6.59 7.02
N PHE A 112 3.44 -6.02 6.68
CA PHE A 112 2.85 -4.86 7.34
C PHE A 112 1.89 -5.34 8.41
N LEU A 113 2.02 -4.80 9.61
CA LEU A 113 1.33 -5.26 10.81
C LEU A 113 0.62 -4.12 11.52
N LEU A 114 -0.58 -4.40 11.99
CA LEU A 114 -1.30 -3.63 12.99
C LEU A 114 -1.21 -4.39 14.31
N ALA A 115 -0.26 -4.01 15.16
CA ALA A 115 0.18 -4.81 16.30
C ALA A 115 -0.11 -4.14 17.64
N PRO A 116 -0.55 -4.89 18.67
CA PRO A 116 -0.55 -4.42 20.04
C PRO A 116 0.88 -4.31 20.58
N ALA A 117 1.09 -3.51 21.64
CA ALA A 117 2.40 -3.29 22.23
C ALA A 117 3.15 -4.59 22.58
N ALA A 118 2.45 -5.62 23.03
CA ALA A 118 3.04 -6.90 23.41
C ALA A 118 3.67 -7.67 22.22
N GLU A 119 3.29 -7.36 20.99
CA GLU A 119 3.80 -8.01 19.77
C GLU A 119 4.95 -7.23 19.10
N LEU A 120 5.19 -5.98 19.49
CA LEU A 120 6.18 -5.13 18.84
C LEU A 120 7.61 -5.69 18.91
N GLY A 121 8.00 -6.23 20.05
CA GLY A 121 9.34 -6.78 20.27
C GLY A 121 9.50 -8.24 19.86
N ARG A 122 8.44 -8.91 19.41
CA ARG A 122 8.49 -10.32 19.06
C ARG A 122 8.89 -10.51 17.59
N PRO A 123 9.73 -11.53 17.29
CA PRO A 123 9.92 -11.96 15.92
C PRO A 123 8.58 -12.39 15.30
N THR A 124 8.36 -12.04 14.04
CA THR A 124 7.16 -12.43 13.29
C THR A 124 7.40 -13.68 12.47
N ALA A 125 8.66 -13.94 12.10
CA ALA A 125 9.08 -15.11 11.32
C ALA A 125 9.91 -16.08 12.15
N THR A 126 9.76 -17.39 11.89
CA THR A 126 10.61 -18.42 12.47
C THR A 126 11.86 -18.66 11.61
N ALA A 127 12.96 -19.14 12.23
CA ALA A 127 14.12 -19.60 11.45
C ALA A 127 13.71 -20.70 10.44
N PRO A 128 14.36 -20.79 9.27
CA PRO A 128 15.55 -20.08 8.85
C PRO A 128 15.30 -18.74 8.12
N ALA A 129 14.07 -18.19 8.14
CA ALA A 129 13.83 -16.88 7.54
C ALA A 129 14.63 -15.80 8.29
N ALA A 130 15.24 -14.89 7.51
CA ALA A 130 15.85 -13.68 8.08
C ALA A 130 14.79 -12.58 8.14
N GLU A 131 14.63 -11.98 9.33
CA GLU A 131 13.72 -10.86 9.56
C GLU A 131 14.49 -9.59 9.85
N THR A 132 14.09 -8.48 9.23
CA THR A 132 14.59 -7.15 9.50
C THR A 132 13.42 -6.22 9.75
N GLU A 133 13.36 -5.61 10.93
CA GLU A 133 12.39 -4.55 11.18
C GLU A 133 12.79 -3.30 10.40
N LEU A 134 11.85 -2.83 9.58
CA LEU A 134 12.02 -1.64 8.75
C LEU A 134 11.46 -0.39 9.44
N TYR A 135 10.36 -0.56 10.18
CA TYR A 135 9.65 0.55 10.83
C TYR A 135 8.75 0.06 11.96
N ARG A 136 8.59 0.89 12.96
CA ARG A 136 7.46 0.87 13.90
C ARG A 136 7.06 2.29 14.29
N THR A 137 5.78 2.53 14.56
CA THR A 137 5.36 3.78 15.19
C THR A 137 5.88 3.82 16.64
N MET A 138 6.37 4.98 17.08
CA MET A 138 6.93 5.17 18.44
C MET A 138 5.83 5.34 19.50
N ALA A 139 4.63 5.73 19.07
CA ALA A 139 3.44 5.85 19.88
C ALA A 139 2.29 5.07 19.24
N PRO A 140 1.24 4.73 20.01
CA PRO A 140 0.04 4.14 19.45
C PRO A 140 -0.54 5.02 18.34
N ILE A 141 -1.22 4.39 17.37
CA ILE A 141 -2.01 5.12 16.37
C ILE A 141 -3.09 5.91 17.13
N PRO A 142 -3.09 7.24 17.01
CA PRO A 142 -4.06 8.07 17.73
C PRO A 142 -5.47 7.91 17.15
N ASP A 143 -6.47 8.32 17.90
CA ASP A 143 -7.87 8.49 17.46
C ASP A 143 -8.58 7.24 16.95
N LEU A 144 -8.00 6.04 17.14
CA LEU A 144 -8.72 4.79 16.91
C LEU A 144 -9.87 4.68 17.94
N LYS A 145 -11.11 4.62 17.44
CA LYS A 145 -12.33 4.53 18.26
C LYS A 145 -12.90 3.12 18.21
N PRO A 146 -13.72 2.71 19.20
CA PRO A 146 -14.49 1.48 19.12
C PRO A 146 -15.29 1.41 17.81
N GLY A 147 -15.20 0.27 17.11
CA GLY A 147 -15.94 0.06 15.85
C GLY A 147 -15.21 -0.85 14.87
N GLY A 148 -15.84 -1.07 13.74
CA GLY A 148 -15.27 -1.84 12.64
C GLY A 148 -14.30 -0.99 11.81
N TYR A 149 -13.29 -1.64 11.26
CA TYR A 149 -12.29 -1.00 10.41
C TYR A 149 -11.96 -1.85 9.19
N ASP A 150 -11.62 -1.17 8.09
CA ASP A 150 -10.94 -1.76 6.95
C ASP A 150 -9.44 -1.70 7.16
N LEU A 151 -8.77 -2.85 7.09
CA LEU A 151 -7.32 -2.97 7.00
C LEU A 151 -6.97 -3.37 5.58
N ASN A 152 -6.24 -2.55 4.84
CA ASN A 152 -5.91 -2.85 3.45
C ASN A 152 -4.50 -2.39 3.07
N LEU A 153 -3.97 -3.04 2.03
CA LEU A 153 -2.76 -2.63 1.34
C LEU A 153 -3.13 -2.18 -0.08
N THR A 154 -2.90 -0.92 -0.36
CA THR A 154 -3.17 -0.31 -1.67
C THR A 154 -1.86 0.03 -2.36
N ARG A 155 -1.67 -0.49 -3.58
CA ARG A 155 -0.60 -0.04 -4.48
C ARG A 155 -1.05 1.21 -5.20
N VAL A 156 -0.26 2.28 -5.10
CA VAL A 156 -0.51 3.57 -5.72
C VAL A 156 0.63 3.89 -6.67
N THR A 157 0.29 4.27 -7.91
CA THR A 157 1.28 4.67 -8.92
C THR A 157 0.96 6.05 -9.46
N PHE A 158 1.93 6.95 -9.36
CA PHE A 158 1.92 8.28 -9.96
C PHE A 158 2.70 8.23 -11.27
N PRO A 159 2.14 8.70 -12.39
CA PRO A 159 2.89 8.89 -13.63
C PRO A 159 4.11 9.77 -13.44
N ALA A 160 5.11 9.61 -14.31
CA ALA A 160 6.27 10.51 -14.37
C ALA A 160 5.85 11.97 -14.59
N GLY A 161 6.55 12.90 -13.97
CA GLY A 161 6.32 14.35 -14.09
C GLY A 161 4.98 14.83 -13.52
N MET A 162 4.31 14.03 -12.71
CA MET A 162 3.00 14.38 -12.16
C MET A 162 3.13 15.44 -11.06
N PRO A 163 2.44 16.60 -11.16
CA PRO A 163 2.44 17.60 -10.10
C PRO A 163 1.82 17.05 -8.81
N SER A 164 2.03 17.75 -7.70
CA SER A 164 1.40 17.40 -6.42
C SER A 164 -0.11 17.39 -6.57
N ASN A 165 -0.72 16.32 -6.04
CA ASN A 165 -2.18 16.22 -5.94
C ASN A 165 -2.73 17.28 -4.98
N PRO A 166 -4.04 17.58 -4.99
CA PRO A 166 -4.66 18.49 -4.04
C PRO A 166 -4.40 18.07 -2.59
N PRO A 167 -4.34 19.04 -1.65
CA PRO A 167 -4.24 18.75 -0.22
C PRO A 167 -5.38 17.83 0.22
N HIS A 168 -5.03 16.84 1.02
CA HIS A 168 -5.98 15.86 1.54
C HIS A 168 -5.44 15.25 2.83
N HIS A 169 -6.32 14.56 3.57
CA HIS A 169 -5.97 13.85 4.78
C HIS A 169 -6.57 12.44 4.80
N ARG A 170 -6.16 11.63 5.76
CA ARG A 170 -6.68 10.29 5.96
C ARG A 170 -7.88 10.28 6.91
N SER A 171 -8.88 9.45 6.60
CA SER A 171 -9.97 9.15 7.53
C SER A 171 -9.55 8.19 8.65
N GLY A 172 -8.34 7.67 8.55
CA GLY A 172 -7.67 6.77 9.47
C GLY A 172 -6.17 7.07 9.49
N ALA A 173 -5.35 6.04 9.58
CA ALA A 173 -3.89 6.15 9.51
C ALA A 173 -3.33 5.27 8.39
N ALA A 174 -2.15 5.63 7.88
CA ALA A 174 -1.45 4.85 6.87
C ALA A 174 0.06 4.80 7.13
N LEU A 175 0.67 3.68 6.73
CA LEU A 175 2.11 3.53 6.61
C LEU A 175 2.45 3.26 5.14
N TYR A 176 3.24 4.15 4.55
CA TYR A 176 3.69 4.01 3.15
C TYR A 176 5.07 3.39 3.06
N TYR A 177 5.27 2.61 2.02
CA TYR A 177 6.56 2.08 1.62
C TYR A 177 6.77 2.37 0.13
N ILE A 178 7.84 3.09 -0.21
CA ILE A 178 8.18 3.40 -1.60
C ILE A 178 8.84 2.17 -2.24
N VAL A 179 8.18 1.62 -3.27
CA VAL A 179 8.68 0.45 -4.02
C VAL A 179 9.65 0.89 -5.10
N SER A 180 9.31 1.94 -5.86
CA SER A 180 10.13 2.43 -6.98
C SER A 180 9.84 3.90 -7.28
N GLY A 181 10.78 4.54 -7.97
CA GLY A 181 10.68 5.94 -8.33
C GLY A 181 11.00 6.88 -7.16
N THR A 182 10.76 8.17 -7.38
CA THR A 182 11.06 9.22 -6.39
C THR A 182 9.86 10.14 -6.26
N GLY A 183 9.31 10.26 -5.04
CA GLY A 183 8.15 11.09 -4.75
C GLY A 183 8.51 12.39 -4.02
N ALA A 184 7.69 13.41 -4.21
CA ALA A 184 7.68 14.63 -3.42
C ALA A 184 6.50 14.57 -2.45
N ASN A 185 6.78 14.45 -1.15
CA ASN A 185 5.80 14.45 -0.07
C ASN A 185 5.80 15.79 0.63
N THR A 186 4.68 16.50 0.62
CA THR A 186 4.52 17.82 1.25
C THR A 186 3.59 17.72 2.46
N VAL A 187 4.10 18.16 3.61
CA VAL A 187 3.38 18.26 4.88
C VAL A 187 3.68 19.62 5.46
N ASP A 188 2.67 20.35 5.90
CA ASP A 188 2.80 21.71 6.50
C ASP A 188 3.66 22.65 5.64
N GLY A 189 3.43 22.62 4.33
CA GLY A 189 4.18 23.44 3.35
C GLY A 189 5.63 23.01 3.13
N THR A 190 6.13 21.99 3.84
CA THR A 190 7.48 21.46 3.67
C THR A 190 7.48 20.24 2.78
N THR A 191 8.18 20.30 1.66
CA THR A 191 8.33 19.19 0.72
C THR A 191 9.61 18.41 1.00
N LYS A 192 9.47 17.09 1.13
CA LYS A 192 10.59 16.15 1.27
C LYS A 192 10.59 15.15 0.12
N THR A 193 11.76 14.90 -0.43
CA THR A 193 11.98 13.85 -1.42
C THR A 193 12.00 12.47 -0.75
N ARG A 194 11.30 11.50 -1.35
CA ARG A 194 11.17 10.13 -0.86
C ARG A 194 11.55 9.16 -1.98
N GLY A 195 12.56 8.35 -1.74
CA GLY A 195 13.01 7.30 -2.68
C GLY A 195 12.64 5.90 -2.22
N PRO A 196 13.04 4.87 -2.99
CA PRO A 196 12.82 3.46 -2.64
C PRO A 196 13.25 3.12 -1.22
N ASP A 197 12.59 2.16 -0.59
CA ASP A 197 12.75 1.72 0.79
C ASP A 197 12.39 2.79 1.87
N SER A 198 11.97 4.00 1.49
CA SER A 198 11.45 4.98 2.45
C SER A 198 10.12 4.53 3.03
N LEU A 199 9.98 4.66 4.36
CA LEU A 199 8.72 4.47 5.08
C LEU A 199 8.23 5.81 5.63
N ILE A 200 6.94 6.10 5.42
CA ILE A 200 6.31 7.37 5.81
C ILE A 200 5.01 7.05 6.53
N TYR A 201 4.91 7.49 7.77
CA TYR A 201 3.69 7.38 8.56
C TYR A 201 2.83 8.63 8.40
N GLU A 202 1.56 8.41 8.08
CA GLU A 202 0.53 9.45 7.99
C GLU A 202 -0.56 9.15 9.03
N PRO A 203 -0.57 9.88 10.17
CA PRO A 203 -1.63 9.75 11.19
C PRO A 203 -2.95 10.33 10.69
N PHE A 204 -4.01 10.10 11.47
CA PHE A 204 -5.32 10.72 11.28
C PHE A 204 -5.21 12.23 11.10
N GLY A 205 -5.95 12.76 10.13
CA GLY A 205 -6.11 14.20 9.93
C GLY A 205 -4.86 14.93 9.44
N LEU A 206 -3.72 14.27 9.24
CA LEU A 206 -2.54 14.92 8.69
C LEU A 206 -2.79 15.37 7.24
N VAL A 207 -2.86 16.67 7.04
CA VAL A 207 -2.98 17.24 5.69
C VAL A 207 -1.66 17.12 4.96
N HIS A 208 -1.70 16.51 3.79
CA HIS A 208 -0.50 16.25 3.00
C HIS A 208 -0.80 16.23 1.49
N GLN A 209 0.27 16.23 0.70
CA GLN A 209 0.23 16.12 -0.75
C GLN A 209 1.36 15.21 -1.22
N TRP A 210 1.13 14.55 -2.36
CA TRP A 210 2.12 13.76 -3.06
C TRP A 210 2.21 14.18 -4.52
N GLY A 211 3.43 14.23 -5.04
CA GLY A 211 3.73 14.43 -6.46
C GLY A 211 4.85 13.51 -6.91
N ASN A 212 5.01 13.39 -8.21
CA ASN A 212 6.13 12.69 -8.82
C ASN A 212 6.86 13.63 -9.80
N PRO A 213 7.86 14.40 -9.33
CA PRO A 213 8.65 15.28 -10.21
C PRO A 213 9.66 14.51 -11.07
N GLY A 214 9.85 13.20 -10.83
CA GLY A 214 10.82 12.36 -11.53
C GLY A 214 10.41 11.97 -12.95
N GLY A 215 11.37 11.45 -13.71
CA GLY A 215 11.15 10.96 -15.08
C GLY A 215 10.57 9.55 -15.17
N ASP A 216 10.52 8.81 -14.04
CA ASP A 216 9.98 7.45 -13.96
C ASP A 216 8.72 7.42 -13.09
N PRO A 217 7.83 6.43 -13.27
CA PRO A 217 6.69 6.26 -12.39
C PRO A 217 7.09 6.07 -10.92
N LEU A 218 6.43 6.79 -10.02
CA LEU A 218 6.52 6.56 -8.59
C LEU A 218 5.49 5.50 -8.18
N THR A 219 5.94 4.41 -7.57
CA THR A 219 5.05 3.40 -7.00
C THR A 219 5.29 3.23 -5.52
N PHE A 220 4.25 3.29 -4.72
CA PHE A 220 4.30 2.99 -3.30
C PHE A 220 3.14 2.11 -2.84
N LEU A 221 3.35 1.44 -1.72
CA LEU A 221 2.34 0.68 -0.99
C LEU A 221 1.83 1.55 0.15
N ALA A 222 0.52 1.63 0.31
CA ALA A 222 -0.14 2.27 1.43
C ALA A 222 -0.85 1.19 2.27
N PHE A 223 -0.32 0.91 3.46
CA PHE A 223 -0.96 0.05 4.44
C PHE A 223 -1.87 0.93 5.30
N ASN A 224 -3.19 0.77 5.11
CA ASN A 224 -4.20 1.65 5.66
C ASN A 224 -5.03 0.95 6.73
N ILE A 225 -5.39 1.69 7.78
CA ILE A 225 -6.49 1.38 8.68
C ILE A 225 -7.51 2.52 8.61
N ASN A 226 -8.74 2.24 8.18
CA ASN A 226 -9.81 3.23 8.01
C ASN A 226 -11.07 2.75 8.71
N PRO A 227 -11.91 3.64 9.27
CA PRO A 227 -13.23 3.26 9.75
C PRO A 227 -14.02 2.57 8.63
N ASP A 228 -14.75 1.51 8.97
CA ASP A 228 -15.53 0.74 8.00
C ASP A 228 -16.53 1.63 7.26
N GLY A 229 -16.58 1.48 5.94
CA GLY A 229 -17.45 2.25 5.06
C GLY A 229 -17.04 3.70 4.84
N VAL A 230 -15.91 4.16 5.38
CA VAL A 230 -15.40 5.52 5.18
C VAL A 230 -14.26 5.52 4.15
N ALA A 231 -14.31 6.45 3.20
CA ALA A 231 -13.25 6.60 2.21
C ALA A 231 -11.89 6.86 2.89
N ALA A 232 -10.85 6.14 2.45
CA ALA A 232 -9.51 6.23 3.05
C ALA A 232 -8.88 7.62 2.92
N VAL A 233 -9.23 8.35 1.86
CA VAL A 233 -8.72 9.68 1.54
C VAL A 233 -9.87 10.66 1.50
N LEU A 234 -9.76 11.73 2.26
CA LEU A 234 -10.73 12.82 2.33
C LEU A 234 -10.07 14.10 1.80
N PRO A 235 -10.75 14.87 0.92
CA PRO A 235 -10.23 16.13 0.47
C PRO A 235 -10.15 17.10 1.65
N ASP A 236 -9.08 17.89 1.69
CA ASP A 236 -9.04 19.04 2.59
C ASP A 236 -9.93 20.16 2.02
N ALA A 237 -10.70 20.83 2.85
CA ALA A 237 -11.54 21.92 2.38
C ALA A 237 -10.65 23.03 1.82
N PRO A 238 -10.96 23.62 0.65
CA PRO A 238 -10.20 24.77 0.17
C PRO A 238 -10.27 25.86 1.23
N ALA A 239 -9.10 26.42 1.57
CA ALA A 239 -9.05 27.57 2.48
C ALA A 239 -10.08 28.60 2.01
N LYS A 240 -11.02 28.98 2.87
CA LYS A 240 -11.98 30.05 2.55
C LYS A 240 -11.15 31.26 2.16
N ALA A 241 -11.32 31.70 0.90
CA ALA A 241 -10.75 32.97 0.48
C ALA A 241 -11.22 34.04 1.48
N GLN A 242 -10.26 34.65 2.19
CA GLN A 242 -10.49 35.81 3.04
C GLN A 242 -10.67 37.06 2.21
#